data_4645629ba8cf1e546005d33c85b0a9ca
#
_entry.id   4645629ba8cf1e546005d33c85b0a9ca
#
_cell.length_a   1.000
_cell.length_b   1.000
_cell.length_c   1.000
_cell.angle_alpha   90.00
_cell.angle_beta   90.00
_cell.angle_gamma   90.00
#
_symmetry.space_group_name_H-M   'P 1'
#
loop_
_entity.id
_entity.type
_entity.pdbx_description
1 polymer ?
#
loop_
_entity_poly.entity_id
_entity_poly.type
_entity_poly.pdbx_seq_one_letter_code
_entity_poly.pdbx_strand_id
1 'polypeptide(L)'
;MNDKELVSKDRKMFKPNKEEFLISIVIPIYNAEKYLEECLNSIKNQTYKNFEVIMVNDGSKDDSETICMNFLRSDSRFRYLKKENGGVSSARNVGLDNVEGDYITFIDADDWVDENYLDLLITTVKKNHSDIVVSSYKQFNNIDVFYLRAYTIQEKYLLNFEKMNRDDFLTIFPKLMSANVCFNNAVAKLFRKELVNNLRFDTSIKYGEDLDFYFRLYLNVDSISYVDEPTYVYRMHGDSTTSNFNQEHAEQELSIFKQMHEKIQEIGLPSIHYFNKLKKLLELRMDFLENKVLLNEYFNFLKNIEKTVTYPSTLISVVIPIYNVSPYLRLCLESVENQTYPYFEVLLINDGSRDDSKDICQEFINKDKRFRYFEQENLGISVARNTGILNSNGEFITFIEGDDFIDSNYLEELYYTALKNDSEIVIGSYKEFNENDNNYYIYVFDDIEEHFNQNELIQKRGIEFETSWGILFHKRLFEHIRFPVGKSIGDCFTNYKLFMESCKASYIHKDFYIHRIRKGSLSTQLTEKYFTDVFEALLERVATLVLLGMDISEEKSNLIDRLQLQYEQMQEAGLQETEIFRRYKEFLYLLG
;
A
#
# COMPACT_ATOMS: atom_id res chain seq x y z
N MET A 1 34.11 -8.91 18.08
CA MET A 1 32.99 -9.14 19.02
C MET A 1 31.84 -8.36 18.44
N ASN A 2 30.79 -9.07 18.04
CA ASN A 2 29.71 -8.52 17.20
C ASN A 2 28.82 -7.57 17.98
N ASP A 3 28.58 -6.37 17.44
CA ASP A 3 27.63 -5.36 17.94
C ASP A 3 26.16 -5.85 18.09
N LYS A 4 25.85 -7.05 17.65
CA LYS A 4 24.53 -7.71 17.84
C LYS A 4 24.25 -8.18 19.27
N GLU A 5 25.25 -8.24 20.14
CA GLU A 5 25.07 -8.68 21.54
C GLU A 5 24.89 -7.53 22.55
N LEU A 6 25.10 -6.26 22.15
CA LEU A 6 24.99 -5.11 23.06
C LEU A 6 23.57 -4.52 23.16
N VAL A 7 22.64 -4.90 22.28
CA VAL A 7 21.26 -4.36 22.26
C VAL A 7 20.27 -5.17 23.11
N SER A 8 20.66 -6.33 23.65
CA SER A 8 19.71 -7.28 24.27
C SER A 8 19.71 -7.35 25.81
N LYS A 9 20.48 -6.53 26.55
CA LYS A 9 20.71 -6.83 27.97
C LYS A 9 20.02 -5.96 29.02
N ASP A 10 19.32 -4.87 28.74
CA ASP A 10 18.65 -4.07 29.81
C ASP A 10 17.27 -3.48 29.41
N ARG A 11 16.52 -4.13 28.52
CA ARG A 11 15.11 -3.72 28.33
C ARG A 11 14.27 -4.30 29.47
N LYS A 12 13.85 -3.43 30.42
CA LYS A 12 12.81 -3.78 31.40
C LYS A 12 11.55 -4.12 30.62
N MET A 13 11.19 -5.43 30.59
CA MET A 13 9.92 -5.88 30.03
C MET A 13 8.76 -5.07 30.61
N PHE A 14 7.78 -4.75 29.76
CA PHE A 14 6.48 -4.19 30.13
C PHE A 14 5.98 -4.86 31.42
N LYS A 15 5.71 -4.09 32.46
CA LYS A 15 5.10 -4.58 33.69
C LYS A 15 3.58 -4.38 33.60
N PRO A 16 2.78 -5.40 33.29
CA PRO A 16 1.34 -5.26 33.03
C PRO A 16 0.48 -4.95 34.28
N ASN A 17 1.08 -4.76 35.46
CA ASN A 17 0.37 -4.70 36.73
C ASN A 17 0.23 -3.30 37.37
N LYS A 18 0.44 -2.21 36.58
CA LYS A 18 0.12 -0.87 37.07
C LYS A 18 -1.31 -0.51 36.68
N GLU A 19 -2.21 -0.31 37.62
CA GLU A 19 -3.62 -0.02 37.35
C GLU A 19 -3.81 1.35 36.67
N GLU A 20 -2.99 2.35 37.01
CA GLU A 20 -3.03 3.69 36.38
C GLU A 20 -1.62 4.16 36.00
N PHE A 21 -1.43 4.56 34.74
CA PHE A 21 -0.21 5.18 34.25
C PHE A 21 -0.30 6.70 34.34
N LEU A 22 0.78 7.36 34.74
CA LEU A 22 0.88 8.82 34.65
C LEU A 22 1.25 9.21 33.22
N ILE A 23 0.51 10.15 32.63
CA ILE A 23 0.78 10.70 31.29
C ILE A 23 1.37 12.11 31.45
N SER A 24 2.53 12.36 30.84
CA SER A 24 3.09 13.71 30.71
C SER A 24 2.69 14.32 29.38
N ILE A 25 2.07 15.49 29.43
CA ILE A 25 1.70 16.28 28.26
C ILE A 25 2.69 17.42 28.14
N VAL A 26 3.44 17.49 27.07
CA VAL A 26 4.40 18.57 26.81
C VAL A 26 3.83 19.53 25.79
N ILE A 27 3.79 20.81 26.14
CA ILE A 27 3.25 21.90 25.30
C ILE A 27 4.35 22.93 25.05
N PRO A 28 4.94 22.97 23.85
CA PRO A 28 5.82 24.06 23.45
C PRO A 28 4.99 25.31 23.17
N ILE A 29 5.37 26.45 23.75
CA ILE A 29 4.59 27.69 23.67
C ILE A 29 5.48 28.83 23.17
N TYR A 30 5.09 29.48 22.06
CA TYR A 30 5.72 30.69 21.57
C TYR A 30 4.70 31.58 20.88
N ASN A 31 4.42 32.76 21.46
CA ASN A 31 3.46 33.76 20.95
C ASN A 31 2.10 33.12 20.59
N ALA A 32 1.49 32.37 21.50
CA ALA A 32 0.27 31.60 21.29
C ALA A 32 -0.96 32.17 22.03
N GLU A 33 -0.93 33.44 22.51
CA GLU A 33 -1.98 34.04 23.33
C GLU A 33 -3.40 33.86 22.78
N LYS A 34 -3.53 33.84 21.45
CA LYS A 34 -4.80 33.74 20.75
C LYS A 34 -5.49 32.37 20.91
N TYR A 35 -4.74 31.30 21.06
CA TYR A 35 -5.23 29.91 20.99
C TYR A 35 -4.96 29.10 22.28
N LEU A 36 -3.98 29.52 23.06
CA LEU A 36 -3.45 28.79 24.21
C LEU A 36 -4.50 28.49 25.27
N GLU A 37 -5.44 29.41 25.53
CA GLU A 37 -6.49 29.19 26.53
C GLU A 37 -7.42 28.04 26.14
N GLU A 38 -7.81 27.93 24.87
CA GLU A 38 -8.62 26.84 24.33
C GLU A 38 -7.86 25.50 24.43
N CYS A 39 -6.59 25.48 24.03
CA CYS A 39 -5.70 24.32 24.16
C CYS A 39 -5.66 23.81 25.61
N LEU A 40 -5.31 24.67 26.57
CA LEU A 40 -5.17 24.29 27.97
C LEU A 40 -6.51 23.87 28.62
N ASN A 41 -7.62 24.49 28.25
CA ASN A 41 -8.95 24.07 28.70
C ASN A 41 -9.33 22.67 28.17
N SER A 42 -9.02 22.35 26.93
CA SER A 42 -9.28 21.02 26.36
C SER A 42 -8.54 19.92 27.11
N ILE A 43 -7.32 20.21 27.53
CA ILE A 43 -6.48 19.29 28.33
C ILE A 43 -7.00 19.20 29.77
N LYS A 44 -7.35 20.30 30.41
CA LYS A 44 -7.92 20.32 31.76
C LYS A 44 -9.15 19.45 31.88
N ASN A 45 -9.99 19.40 30.84
CA ASN A 45 -11.26 18.70 30.81
C ASN A 45 -11.15 17.21 30.43
N GLN A 46 -9.98 16.67 30.18
CA GLN A 46 -9.80 15.28 29.83
C GLN A 46 -10.50 14.31 30.79
N THR A 47 -11.12 13.26 30.25
CA THR A 47 -11.78 12.18 31.02
C THR A 47 -10.78 11.37 31.83
N TYR A 48 -9.63 11.06 31.27
CA TYR A 48 -8.50 10.46 32.00
C TYR A 48 -7.87 11.50 32.94
N LYS A 49 -7.73 11.20 34.22
CA LYS A 49 -7.35 12.21 35.24
C LYS A 49 -5.90 12.15 35.70
N ASN A 50 -5.21 11.01 35.47
CA ASN A 50 -3.84 10.79 35.94
C ASN A 50 -2.81 11.31 34.93
N PHE A 51 -2.69 12.64 34.83
CA PHE A 51 -1.74 13.30 33.94
C PHE A 51 -1.10 14.54 34.58
N GLU A 52 0.05 14.92 34.06
CA GLU A 52 0.69 16.23 34.28
C GLU A 52 0.85 16.99 32.97
N VAL A 53 0.90 18.31 33.05
CA VAL A 53 1.08 19.21 31.90
C VAL A 53 2.34 20.04 32.11
N ILE A 54 3.25 19.99 31.16
CA ILE A 54 4.51 20.75 31.16
C ILE A 54 4.42 21.81 30.07
N MET A 55 4.07 23.03 30.48
CA MET A 55 4.00 24.22 29.62
C MET A 55 5.40 24.83 29.51
N VAL A 56 5.99 24.74 28.30
CA VAL A 56 7.35 25.27 28.05
C VAL A 56 7.26 26.54 27.21
N ASN A 57 7.37 27.69 27.84
CA ASN A 57 7.39 28.99 27.18
C ASN A 57 8.79 29.28 26.59
N ASP A 58 8.86 29.29 25.27
CA ASP A 58 10.08 29.53 24.48
C ASP A 58 10.33 31.04 24.23
N GLY A 59 10.19 31.84 25.27
CA GLY A 59 10.48 33.26 25.23
C GLY A 59 9.41 34.10 24.51
N SER A 60 8.11 33.78 24.71
CA SER A 60 6.98 34.56 24.17
C SER A 60 7.05 36.03 24.61
N LYS A 61 6.54 36.90 23.74
CA LYS A 61 6.49 38.37 23.94
C LYS A 61 5.07 38.89 24.04
N ASP A 62 4.08 38.00 23.92
CA ASP A 62 2.64 38.24 24.05
C ASP A 62 2.12 37.82 25.43
N ASP A 63 0.80 37.75 25.63
CA ASP A 63 0.17 37.40 26.91
C ASP A 63 0.18 35.89 27.22
N SER A 64 0.88 35.04 26.45
CA SER A 64 0.98 33.57 26.68
C SER A 64 1.43 33.24 28.08
N GLU A 65 2.41 33.97 28.66
CA GLU A 65 2.88 33.77 30.02
C GLU A 65 1.77 33.97 31.06
N THR A 66 0.98 35.04 30.90
CA THR A 66 -0.13 35.36 31.80
C THR A 66 -1.16 34.23 31.81
N ILE A 67 -1.50 33.69 30.65
CA ILE A 67 -2.43 32.55 30.48
C ILE A 67 -1.86 31.33 31.23
N CYS A 68 -0.61 30.94 30.98
CA CYS A 68 0.03 29.82 31.66
C CYS A 68 -0.01 29.95 33.18
N MET A 69 0.29 31.15 33.71
CA MET A 69 0.29 31.39 35.16
C MET A 69 -1.10 31.28 35.79
N ASN A 70 -2.16 31.53 35.05
CA ASN A 70 -3.54 31.33 35.50
C ASN A 70 -3.86 29.84 35.65
N PHE A 71 -3.46 29.01 34.69
CA PHE A 71 -3.60 27.54 34.76
C PHE A 71 -2.76 26.93 35.89
N LEU A 72 -1.50 27.35 36.01
CA LEU A 72 -0.62 26.92 37.10
C LEU A 72 -1.23 27.15 38.49
N ARG A 73 -1.94 28.28 38.70
CA ARG A 73 -2.58 28.63 39.97
C ARG A 73 -3.88 27.85 40.20
N SER A 74 -4.59 27.47 39.14
CA SER A 74 -5.93 26.88 39.23
C SER A 74 -5.94 25.35 39.24
N ASP A 75 -4.86 24.69 38.80
CA ASP A 75 -4.79 23.24 38.69
C ASP A 75 -3.35 22.76 38.95
N SER A 76 -3.15 21.95 40.00
CA SER A 76 -1.84 21.46 40.41
C SER A 76 -1.17 20.50 39.43
N ARG A 77 -1.88 20.00 38.42
CA ARG A 77 -1.32 19.14 37.36
C ARG A 77 -0.49 19.94 36.35
N PHE A 78 -0.63 21.28 36.30
CA PHE A 78 0.07 22.14 35.38
C PHE A 78 1.37 22.66 35.99
N ARG A 79 2.45 22.53 35.21
CA ARG A 79 3.80 23.03 35.52
C ARG A 79 4.23 24.01 34.44
N TYR A 80 4.94 25.07 34.82
CA TYR A 80 5.40 26.11 33.89
C TYR A 80 6.92 26.21 33.91
N LEU A 81 7.49 26.20 32.71
CA LEU A 81 8.92 26.40 32.47
C LEU A 81 9.10 27.54 31.47
N LYS A 82 10.08 28.42 31.69
CA LYS A 82 10.42 29.52 30.79
C LYS A 82 11.88 29.41 30.37
N LYS A 83 12.15 29.67 29.12
CA LYS A 83 13.51 29.72 28.54
C LYS A 83 13.63 30.85 27.52
N GLU A 84 14.86 31.17 27.13
CA GLU A 84 15.10 32.01 25.96
C GLU A 84 14.69 31.28 24.70
N ASN A 85 14.23 32.03 23.66
CA ASN A 85 13.77 31.43 22.41
C ASN A 85 14.91 30.61 21.74
N GLY A 86 14.62 29.36 21.48
CA GLY A 86 15.52 28.40 20.83
C GLY A 86 14.78 27.50 19.85
N GLY A 87 13.51 27.81 19.55
CA GLY A 87 12.66 27.05 18.61
C GLY A 87 11.96 25.86 19.25
N VAL A 88 10.97 25.32 18.52
CA VAL A 88 10.04 24.27 18.98
C VAL A 88 10.78 23.01 19.44
N SER A 89 11.82 22.55 18.72
CA SER A 89 12.68 21.42 19.09
C SER A 89 13.33 21.62 20.45
N SER A 90 13.86 22.82 20.72
CA SER A 90 14.46 23.17 21.99
C SER A 90 13.44 23.18 23.14
N ALA A 91 12.23 23.72 22.88
CA ALA A 91 11.14 23.72 23.87
C ALA A 91 10.66 22.28 24.18
N ARG A 92 10.45 21.45 23.16
CA ARG A 92 10.09 20.03 23.34
C ARG A 92 11.17 19.26 24.14
N ASN A 93 12.46 19.52 23.89
CA ASN A 93 13.55 18.91 24.63
C ASN A 93 13.53 19.30 26.11
N VAL A 94 13.32 20.57 26.43
CA VAL A 94 13.15 21.01 27.85
C VAL A 94 11.95 20.33 28.49
N GLY A 95 10.87 20.15 27.77
CA GLY A 95 9.71 19.36 28.24
C GLY A 95 10.10 17.92 28.54
N LEU A 96 10.79 17.23 27.61
CA LEU A 96 11.25 15.85 27.78
C LEU A 96 12.19 15.68 28.99
N ASP A 97 13.00 16.68 29.30
CA ASP A 97 13.90 16.66 30.47
C ASP A 97 13.16 16.76 31.80
N ASN A 98 11.89 17.19 31.79
CA ASN A 98 11.07 17.46 32.96
C ASN A 98 9.85 16.54 33.13
N VAL A 99 9.65 15.53 32.26
CA VAL A 99 8.54 14.56 32.35
C VAL A 99 8.72 13.60 33.49
N GLU A 100 7.65 13.34 34.25
CA GLU A 100 7.62 12.36 35.35
C GLU A 100 6.77 11.13 34.96
N GLY A 101 5.86 11.26 34.00
CA GLY A 101 4.92 10.24 33.57
C GLY A 101 5.56 8.98 32.98
N ASP A 102 4.79 7.90 32.96
CA ASP A 102 5.16 6.64 32.32
C ASP A 102 5.07 6.73 30.80
N TYR A 103 4.15 7.58 30.31
CA TYR A 103 3.91 7.87 28.90
C TYR A 103 3.96 9.37 28.62
N ILE A 104 4.27 9.72 27.36
CA ILE A 104 4.42 11.10 26.91
C ILE A 104 3.56 11.34 25.69
N THR A 105 2.93 12.50 25.61
CA THR A 105 2.29 13.05 24.41
C THR A 105 2.68 14.51 24.23
N PHE A 106 2.76 14.98 22.98
CA PHE A 106 2.89 16.40 22.66
C PHE A 106 1.55 16.95 22.18
N ILE A 107 1.25 18.17 22.58
CA ILE A 107 0.11 18.96 22.07
C ILE A 107 0.65 20.35 21.71
N ASP A 108 0.42 20.80 20.48
CA ASP A 108 0.85 22.12 20.06
C ASP A 108 -0.10 23.20 20.64
N ALA A 109 0.44 24.37 20.96
CA ALA A 109 -0.25 25.41 21.74
C ALA A 109 -1.43 26.08 20.99
N ASP A 110 -1.51 25.90 19.68
CA ASP A 110 -2.56 26.40 18.79
C ASP A 110 -3.64 25.36 18.46
N ASP A 111 -3.45 24.11 18.90
CA ASP A 111 -4.35 22.98 18.71
C ASP A 111 -5.21 22.70 19.95
N TRP A 112 -6.15 21.75 19.84
CA TRP A 112 -6.90 21.23 21.00
C TRP A 112 -7.28 19.76 20.82
N VAL A 113 -7.80 19.14 21.87
CA VAL A 113 -8.12 17.71 21.90
C VAL A 113 -9.53 17.47 22.44
N ASP A 114 -10.20 16.44 21.94
CA ASP A 114 -11.50 16.02 22.48
C ASP A 114 -11.31 15.48 23.93
N GLU A 115 -12.38 15.49 24.73
CA GLU A 115 -12.34 15.14 26.14
C GLU A 115 -11.86 13.70 26.42
N ASN A 116 -12.00 12.80 25.46
CA ASN A 116 -11.58 11.38 25.56
C ASN A 116 -10.22 11.08 24.92
N TYR A 117 -9.46 12.07 24.47
CA TYR A 117 -8.17 11.87 23.77
C TYR A 117 -7.18 11.01 24.57
N LEU A 118 -6.91 11.38 25.83
CA LEU A 118 -5.97 10.63 26.67
C LEU A 118 -6.52 9.24 27.01
N ASP A 119 -7.80 9.11 27.28
CA ASP A 119 -8.44 7.83 27.61
C ASP A 119 -8.39 6.85 26.44
N LEU A 120 -8.65 7.32 25.21
CA LEU A 120 -8.53 6.55 24.01
C LEU A 120 -7.11 5.98 23.82
N LEU A 121 -6.10 6.85 23.92
CA LEU A 121 -4.72 6.44 23.70
C LEU A 121 -4.22 5.46 24.77
N ILE A 122 -4.48 5.73 26.06
CA ILE A 122 -4.01 4.86 27.15
C ILE A 122 -4.76 3.52 27.20
N THR A 123 -6.04 3.51 26.83
CA THR A 123 -6.82 2.27 26.73
C THR A 123 -6.28 1.40 25.60
N THR A 124 -5.92 2.02 24.45
CA THR A 124 -5.29 1.31 23.33
C THR A 124 -3.92 0.73 23.74
N VAL A 125 -3.09 1.50 24.47
CA VAL A 125 -1.83 0.99 25.04
C VAL A 125 -2.07 -0.23 25.93
N LYS A 126 -3.04 -0.17 26.84
CA LYS A 126 -3.35 -1.26 27.79
C LYS A 126 -3.86 -2.50 27.05
N LYS A 127 -4.73 -2.32 26.05
CA LYS A 127 -5.30 -3.40 25.23
C LYS A 127 -4.21 -4.12 24.43
N ASN A 128 -3.35 -3.37 23.73
CA ASN A 128 -2.42 -3.90 22.74
C ASN A 128 -1.00 -4.12 23.28
N HIS A 129 -0.70 -3.64 24.48
CA HIS A 129 0.65 -3.64 25.06
C HIS A 129 1.69 -3.04 24.10
N SER A 130 1.37 -1.87 23.53
CA SER A 130 2.21 -1.20 22.54
C SER A 130 3.13 -0.19 23.16
N ASP A 131 4.28 0.03 22.52
CA ASP A 131 5.23 1.06 22.93
C ASP A 131 4.78 2.45 22.54
N ILE A 132 4.11 2.54 21.38
CA ILE A 132 3.54 3.77 20.82
C ILE A 132 2.12 3.47 20.33
N VAL A 133 1.22 4.41 20.57
CA VAL A 133 -0.09 4.50 19.93
C VAL A 133 -0.14 5.77 19.10
N VAL A 134 -0.62 5.68 17.88
CA VAL A 134 -0.89 6.80 16.98
C VAL A 134 -2.39 6.86 16.71
N SER A 135 -3.00 8.03 16.81
CA SER A 135 -4.39 8.25 16.40
C SER A 135 -4.49 9.09 15.13
N SER A 136 -5.64 9.01 14.47
CA SER A 136 -6.01 9.99 13.45
C SER A 136 -6.32 11.36 14.09
N TYR A 137 -6.50 12.39 13.24
CA TYR A 137 -6.77 13.76 13.67
C TYR A 137 -7.84 14.43 12.79
N LYS A 138 -8.45 15.48 13.32
CA LYS A 138 -9.34 16.41 12.60
C LYS A 138 -8.57 17.68 12.24
N GLN A 139 -9.04 18.40 11.24
CA GLN A 139 -8.55 19.73 10.90
C GLN A 139 -9.64 20.80 11.15
N PHE A 140 -9.20 21.98 11.54
CA PHE A 140 -10.05 23.15 11.72
C PHE A 140 -9.51 24.33 10.91
N ASN A 141 -10.33 24.90 10.05
CA ASN A 141 -9.97 25.97 9.11
C ASN A 141 -10.53 27.37 9.48
N ASN A 142 -10.76 27.65 10.75
CA ASN A 142 -11.41 28.84 11.31
C ASN A 142 -12.93 28.97 11.04
N ILE A 143 -13.56 28.02 10.35
CA ILE A 143 -15.01 28.02 10.07
C ILE A 143 -15.61 26.70 10.57
N ASP A 144 -15.03 25.58 10.16
CA ASP A 144 -15.54 24.25 10.41
C ASP A 144 -14.44 23.28 10.87
N VAL A 145 -14.80 22.35 11.77
CA VAL A 145 -14.02 21.16 12.08
C VAL A 145 -14.39 20.11 11.04
N PHE A 146 -13.41 19.65 10.27
CA PHE A 146 -13.61 18.59 9.30
C PHE A 146 -12.61 17.48 9.47
N TYR A 147 -13.07 16.26 9.24
CA TYR A 147 -12.24 15.09 9.21
C TYR A 147 -11.97 14.71 7.76
N LEU A 148 -10.76 14.95 7.32
CA LEU A 148 -10.30 14.51 6.00
C LEU A 148 -10.04 13.00 6.05
N ARG A 149 -11.07 12.20 5.78
CA ARG A 149 -10.92 10.78 5.41
C ARG A 149 -10.57 10.63 3.92
N ALA A 150 -9.78 11.53 3.38
CA ALA A 150 -9.29 11.41 2.02
C ALA A 150 -8.14 10.40 1.98
N TYR A 151 -8.41 9.15 2.36
CA TYR A 151 -7.51 8.06 2.04
C TYR A 151 -7.76 7.61 0.60
N THR A 152 -6.71 7.40 -0.17
CA THR A 152 -6.79 6.47 -1.28
C THR A 152 -7.21 5.08 -0.72
N ILE A 153 -7.83 4.25 -1.55
CA ILE A 153 -8.20 2.88 -1.13
C ILE A 153 -6.97 2.14 -0.60
N GLN A 154 -5.80 2.37 -1.20
CA GLN A 154 -4.52 1.80 -0.78
C GLN A 154 -4.07 2.27 0.61
N GLU A 155 -4.19 3.57 0.91
CA GLU A 155 -3.86 4.11 2.24
C GLU A 155 -4.79 3.55 3.32
N LYS A 156 -6.09 3.40 3.03
CA LYS A 156 -7.05 2.74 3.92
C LYS A 156 -6.64 1.29 4.23
N TYR A 157 -6.16 0.57 3.22
CA TYR A 157 -5.68 -0.81 3.40
C TYR A 157 -4.43 -0.86 4.28
N LEU A 158 -3.46 0.04 4.07
CA LEU A 158 -2.25 0.14 4.88
C LEU A 158 -2.53 0.51 6.35
N LEU A 159 -3.61 1.26 6.61
CA LEU A 159 -4.03 1.67 7.95
C LEU A 159 -4.91 0.64 8.66
N ASN A 160 -5.24 -0.48 8.02
CA ASN A 160 -6.05 -1.55 8.59
C ASN A 160 -5.25 -2.47 9.52
N PHE A 161 -4.61 -1.89 10.55
CA PHE A 161 -3.94 -2.67 11.59
C PHE A 161 -4.19 -2.06 12.97
N GLU A 162 -4.47 -2.91 13.97
CA GLU A 162 -4.56 -2.47 15.37
C GLU A 162 -3.18 -2.40 16.04
N LYS A 163 -2.27 -3.30 15.64
CA LYS A 163 -0.89 -3.40 16.15
C LYS A 163 0.04 -3.97 15.10
N MET A 164 1.23 -3.42 15.01
CA MET A 164 2.30 -3.85 14.09
C MET A 164 3.62 -3.93 14.85
N ASN A 165 4.47 -4.91 14.53
CA ASN A 165 5.83 -4.94 15.05
C ASN A 165 6.69 -3.87 14.37
N ARG A 166 7.85 -3.59 14.98
CA ARG A 166 8.78 -2.53 14.51
C ARG A 166 9.21 -2.72 13.05
N ASP A 167 9.62 -3.93 12.70
CA ASP A 167 10.28 -4.19 11.41
C ASP A 167 9.29 -4.08 10.25
N ASP A 168 8.07 -4.61 10.43
CA ASP A 168 6.98 -4.45 9.46
C ASP A 168 6.59 -2.97 9.33
N PHE A 169 6.45 -2.26 10.46
CA PHE A 169 6.13 -0.84 10.47
C PHE A 169 7.21 -0.01 9.75
N LEU A 170 8.49 -0.21 10.09
CA LEU A 170 9.58 0.51 9.45
C LEU A 170 9.65 0.22 7.96
N THR A 171 9.37 -1.01 7.52
CA THR A 171 9.35 -1.37 6.10
C THR A 171 8.34 -0.52 5.31
N ILE A 172 7.14 -0.28 5.85
CA ILE A 172 6.07 0.46 5.15
C ILE A 172 5.95 1.92 5.58
N PHE A 173 6.75 2.39 6.54
CA PHE A 173 6.64 3.74 7.10
C PHE A 173 6.61 4.86 6.04
N PRO A 174 7.44 4.86 4.98
CA PRO A 174 7.36 5.88 3.92
C PRO A 174 6.03 5.93 3.18
N LYS A 175 5.31 4.80 3.09
CA LYS A 175 3.93 4.75 2.54
C LYS A 175 2.93 5.33 3.53
N LEU A 176 3.04 4.98 4.82
CA LEU A 176 2.17 5.50 5.88
C LEU A 176 2.25 7.02 6.03
N MET A 177 3.42 7.62 5.75
CA MET A 177 3.59 9.08 5.76
C MET A 177 2.75 9.83 4.72
N SER A 178 2.31 9.16 3.67
CA SER A 178 1.45 9.75 2.63
C SER A 178 -0.02 9.75 3.03
N ALA A 179 -0.41 8.91 3.99
CA ALA A 179 -1.73 8.90 4.58
C ALA A 179 -1.91 10.12 5.49
N ASN A 180 -3.13 10.67 5.55
CA ASN A 180 -3.49 11.80 6.41
C ASN A 180 -3.50 11.41 7.90
N VAL A 181 -2.39 10.84 8.39
CA VAL A 181 -2.22 10.35 9.75
C VAL A 181 -0.91 10.89 10.32
N CYS A 182 -0.91 11.15 11.61
CA CYS A 182 0.22 11.80 12.31
C CYS A 182 1.44 10.88 12.56
N PHE A 183 1.80 9.95 11.65
CA PHE A 183 2.99 9.11 11.89
C PHE A 183 4.31 9.89 11.93
N ASN A 184 4.41 10.96 11.17
CA ASN A 184 5.62 11.78 11.03
C ASN A 184 5.59 13.13 11.78
N ASN A 185 4.46 13.50 12.42
CA ASN A 185 4.32 14.76 13.17
C ASN A 185 4.55 14.51 14.67
N ALA A 186 4.69 15.56 15.48
CA ALA A 186 4.82 15.42 16.93
C ALA A 186 3.52 14.99 17.64
N VAL A 187 2.39 15.38 17.12
CA VAL A 187 1.07 15.30 17.76
C VAL A 187 0.32 14.00 17.52
N ALA A 188 -0.82 13.82 18.20
CA ALA A 188 -1.72 12.66 18.10
C ALA A 188 -1.04 11.31 18.39
N LYS A 189 -0.14 11.28 19.35
CA LYS A 189 0.60 10.07 19.77
C LYS A 189 0.74 9.98 21.29
N LEU A 190 0.85 8.73 21.74
CA LEU A 190 1.26 8.41 23.11
C LEU A 190 2.37 7.37 23.07
N PHE A 191 3.51 7.64 23.71
CA PHE A 191 4.67 6.73 23.71
C PHE A 191 5.31 6.60 25.10
N ARG A 192 5.97 5.46 25.34
CA ARG A 192 6.61 5.20 26.65
C ARG A 192 7.80 6.14 26.88
N LYS A 193 7.92 6.64 28.11
CA LYS A 193 9.02 7.51 28.54
C LYS A 193 10.41 6.90 28.32
N GLU A 194 10.55 5.60 28.55
CA GLU A 194 11.85 4.92 28.43
C GLU A 194 12.46 5.03 27.03
N LEU A 195 11.62 5.18 25.99
CA LEU A 195 12.07 5.32 24.61
C LEU A 195 12.86 6.60 24.35
N VAL A 196 12.70 7.62 25.19
CA VAL A 196 13.32 8.93 25.02
C VAL A 196 14.42 9.25 26.04
N ASN A 197 14.87 8.28 26.81
CA ASN A 197 15.92 8.50 27.82
C ASN A 197 17.17 9.17 27.22
N ASN A 198 17.59 8.78 26.03
CA ASN A 198 18.74 9.33 25.30
C ASN A 198 18.36 9.94 23.94
N LEU A 199 17.08 10.16 23.68
CA LEU A 199 16.59 10.70 22.40
C LEU A 199 16.08 12.13 22.61
N ARG A 200 16.55 13.07 21.74
CA ARG A 200 16.14 14.47 21.74
C ARG A 200 15.90 14.91 20.29
N PHE A 201 15.06 15.94 20.13
CA PHE A 201 14.93 16.65 18.87
C PHE A 201 16.27 17.30 18.52
N ASP A 202 16.66 17.22 17.25
CA ASP A 202 17.82 17.94 16.74
C ASP A 202 17.46 19.41 16.54
N THR A 203 18.08 20.30 17.30
CA THR A 203 17.81 21.74 17.24
C THR A 203 18.40 22.43 16.03
N SER A 204 19.23 21.75 15.24
CA SER A 204 19.77 22.25 13.98
C SER A 204 18.79 22.07 12.81
N ILE A 205 17.83 21.14 12.94
CA ILE A 205 16.80 20.88 11.94
C ILE A 205 15.64 21.87 12.15
N LYS A 206 15.35 22.66 11.14
CA LYS A 206 14.26 23.66 11.16
C LYS A 206 13.00 23.17 10.46
N TYR A 207 13.12 22.17 9.59
CA TYR A 207 12.04 21.58 8.84
C TYR A 207 12.18 20.05 8.79
N GLY A 208 11.15 19.34 9.25
CA GLY A 208 11.16 17.88 9.34
C GLY A 208 11.81 17.36 10.63
N GLU A 209 11.97 18.20 11.65
CA GLU A 209 12.50 17.84 12.97
C GLU A 209 11.66 16.74 13.64
N ASP A 210 10.35 16.76 13.41
CA ASP A 210 9.42 15.75 13.88
C ASP A 210 9.67 14.40 13.22
N LEU A 211 9.81 14.40 11.89
CA LEU A 211 10.09 13.22 11.10
C LEU A 211 11.40 12.57 11.55
N ASP A 212 12.48 13.34 11.70
CA ASP A 212 13.76 12.85 12.21
C ASP A 212 13.61 12.22 13.61
N PHE A 213 12.98 12.95 14.54
CA PHE A 213 12.79 12.48 15.90
C PHE A 213 11.97 11.19 15.95
N TYR A 214 10.82 11.13 15.26
CA TYR A 214 9.95 9.96 15.30
C TYR A 214 10.56 8.76 14.56
N PHE A 215 11.26 8.96 13.48
CA PHE A 215 11.99 7.87 12.83
C PHE A 215 13.01 7.25 13.79
N ARG A 216 13.83 8.07 14.47
CA ARG A 216 14.78 7.58 15.49
C ARG A 216 14.08 6.93 16.68
N LEU A 217 12.89 7.39 17.05
CA LEU A 217 12.06 6.77 18.09
C LEU A 217 11.56 5.39 17.64
N TYR A 218 11.03 5.28 16.41
CA TYR A 218 10.52 4.03 15.85
C TYR A 218 11.60 2.94 15.72
N LEU A 219 12.86 3.31 15.55
CA LEU A 219 13.97 2.34 15.57
C LEU A 219 14.12 1.62 16.92
N ASN A 220 13.57 2.18 18.01
CA ASN A 220 13.75 1.70 19.39
C ASN A 220 12.49 1.07 20.00
N VAL A 221 11.41 0.92 19.26
CA VAL A 221 10.17 0.29 19.73
C VAL A 221 10.13 -1.20 19.41
N ASP A 222 9.30 -1.96 20.12
CA ASP A 222 8.98 -3.34 19.75
C ASP A 222 7.67 -3.40 18.94
N SER A 223 6.73 -2.48 19.22
CA SER A 223 5.45 -2.43 18.50
C SER A 223 4.77 -1.07 18.51
N ILE A 224 4.00 -0.82 17.46
CA ILE A 224 3.20 0.38 17.24
C ILE A 224 1.73 -0.02 17.09
N SER A 225 0.81 0.71 17.71
CA SER A 225 -0.63 0.61 17.46
C SER A 225 -1.14 1.85 16.74
N TYR A 226 -2.16 1.63 15.93
CA TYR A 226 -2.93 2.68 15.30
C TYR A 226 -4.40 2.58 15.71
N VAL A 227 -5.04 3.74 15.94
CA VAL A 227 -6.47 3.86 16.20
C VAL A 227 -7.08 4.95 15.35
N ASP A 228 -8.05 4.57 14.50
CA ASP A 228 -8.71 5.49 13.57
C ASP A 228 -9.88 6.23 14.26
N GLU A 229 -9.56 6.94 15.34
CA GLU A 229 -10.49 7.84 16.03
C GLU A 229 -9.86 9.23 16.13
N PRO A 230 -10.41 10.25 15.44
CA PRO A 230 -9.80 11.56 15.32
C PRO A 230 -10.15 12.44 16.54
N THR A 231 -9.48 12.23 17.66
CA THR A 231 -9.67 12.98 18.90
C THR A 231 -8.71 14.15 19.09
N TYR A 232 -7.75 14.32 18.17
CA TYR A 232 -6.87 15.49 18.10
C TYR A 232 -7.39 16.46 17.03
N VAL A 233 -7.40 17.76 17.27
CA VAL A 233 -7.84 18.78 16.31
C VAL A 233 -6.69 19.72 15.98
N TYR A 234 -6.22 19.63 14.74
CA TYR A 234 -5.17 20.47 14.18
C TYR A 234 -5.75 21.77 13.61
N ARG A 235 -5.29 22.91 14.07
CA ARG A 235 -5.72 24.22 13.61
C ARG A 235 -4.92 24.68 12.40
N MET A 236 -5.63 24.95 11.30
CA MET A 236 -5.05 25.55 10.09
C MET A 236 -5.13 27.07 10.16
N HIS A 237 -3.98 27.74 10.17
CA HIS A 237 -3.92 29.21 10.09
C HIS A 237 -2.75 29.67 9.22
N GLY A 238 -2.80 30.93 8.73
CA GLY A 238 -1.85 31.44 7.74
C GLY A 238 -0.43 31.68 8.25
N ASP A 239 -0.21 31.63 9.57
CA ASP A 239 1.08 31.88 10.21
C ASP A 239 1.85 30.58 10.51
N SER A 240 1.36 29.42 10.02
CA SER A 240 2.03 28.14 10.26
C SER A 240 3.38 28.05 9.54
N THR A 241 4.36 27.40 10.17
CA THR A 241 5.74 27.25 9.63
C THR A 241 5.79 26.57 8.27
N THR A 242 4.75 25.79 7.93
CA THR A 242 4.64 25.06 6.65
C THR A 242 4.30 25.96 5.45
N SER A 243 3.86 27.22 5.69
CA SER A 243 3.45 28.15 4.61
C SER A 243 4.64 28.80 3.86
N ASN A 244 5.86 28.76 4.40
CA ASN A 244 7.04 29.42 3.86
C ASN A 244 8.15 28.42 3.45
N PHE A 245 7.80 27.41 2.62
CA PHE A 245 8.76 26.43 2.14
C PHE A 245 9.86 27.08 1.27
N ASN A 246 11.14 26.74 1.50
CA ASN A 246 12.30 27.32 0.83
C ASN A 246 13.38 26.27 0.55
N GLN A 247 14.52 26.69 -0.03
CA GLN A 247 15.64 25.82 -0.36
C GLN A 247 16.20 25.07 0.87
N GLU A 248 16.43 25.76 2.01
CA GLU A 248 16.95 25.13 3.23
C GLU A 248 16.04 23.99 3.71
N HIS A 249 14.72 24.19 3.63
CA HIS A 249 13.72 23.18 3.98
C HIS A 249 13.77 21.97 3.05
N ALA A 250 13.92 22.20 1.73
CA ALA A 250 14.06 21.11 0.75
C ALA A 250 15.33 20.27 0.99
N GLU A 251 16.45 20.94 1.27
CA GLU A 251 17.72 20.30 1.57
C GLU A 251 17.65 19.45 2.85
N GLN A 252 17.05 19.96 3.91
CA GLN A 252 16.86 19.24 5.17
C GLN A 252 15.95 18.01 4.99
N GLU A 253 14.81 18.16 4.33
CA GLU A 253 13.88 17.05 4.07
C GLU A 253 14.57 15.92 3.28
N LEU A 254 15.26 16.24 2.19
CA LEU A 254 15.98 15.25 1.38
C LEU A 254 17.10 14.57 2.19
N SER A 255 17.84 15.34 3.02
CA SER A 255 18.90 14.79 3.89
C SER A 255 18.33 13.78 4.90
N ILE A 256 17.20 14.09 5.52
CA ILE A 256 16.52 13.18 6.47
C ILE A 256 16.14 11.87 5.77
N PHE A 257 15.50 11.92 4.60
CA PHE A 257 15.12 10.71 3.87
C PHE A 257 16.30 9.88 3.39
N LYS A 258 17.41 10.53 3.01
CA LYS A 258 18.65 9.85 2.68
C LYS A 258 19.18 9.06 3.89
N GLN A 259 19.27 9.71 5.06
CA GLN A 259 19.71 9.07 6.30
C GLN A 259 18.79 7.93 6.73
N MET A 260 17.46 8.11 6.58
CA MET A 260 16.48 7.06 6.85
C MET A 260 16.71 5.84 5.95
N HIS A 261 16.91 6.05 4.66
CA HIS A 261 17.19 4.96 3.70
C HIS A 261 18.47 4.21 4.07
N GLU A 262 19.57 4.94 4.33
CA GLU A 262 20.85 4.35 4.73
C GLU A 262 20.71 3.53 6.03
N LYS A 263 19.95 4.06 7.00
CA LYS A 263 19.73 3.37 8.30
C LYS A 263 18.91 2.10 8.15
N ILE A 264 17.88 2.10 7.31
CA ILE A 264 17.06 0.92 7.03
C ILE A 264 17.90 -0.18 6.36
N GLN A 265 18.78 0.18 5.41
CA GLN A 265 19.72 -0.78 4.81
C GLN A 265 20.73 -1.33 5.85
N GLU A 266 21.26 -0.46 6.72
CA GLU A 266 22.21 -0.87 7.77
C GLU A 266 21.63 -1.95 8.70
N ILE A 267 20.36 -1.82 9.07
CA ILE A 267 19.66 -2.79 9.94
C ILE A 267 19.10 -3.99 9.18
N GLY A 268 19.30 -4.05 7.84
CA GLY A 268 18.93 -5.18 6.99
C GLY A 268 17.44 -5.28 6.67
N LEU A 269 16.69 -4.17 6.78
CA LEU A 269 15.28 -4.14 6.38
C LEU A 269 15.10 -3.72 4.91
N PRO A 270 13.97 -4.07 4.27
CA PRO A 270 13.63 -3.64 2.93
C PRO A 270 13.64 -2.12 2.79
N SER A 271 14.36 -1.61 1.78
CA SER A 271 14.59 -0.17 1.62
C SER A 271 13.91 0.46 0.40
N ILE A 272 13.18 -0.35 -0.40
CA ILE A 272 12.53 0.12 -1.65
C ILE A 272 11.57 1.28 -1.43
N HIS A 273 10.77 1.28 -0.37
CA HIS A 273 9.80 2.35 -0.11
C HIS A 273 10.49 3.66 0.27
N TYR A 274 11.63 3.61 0.98
CA TYR A 274 12.46 4.77 1.28
C TYR A 274 13.12 5.33 0.01
N PHE A 275 13.63 4.46 -0.85
CA PHE A 275 14.17 4.83 -2.16
C PHE A 275 13.12 5.54 -3.02
N ASN A 276 11.93 4.95 -3.16
CA ASN A 276 10.83 5.53 -3.95
C ASN A 276 10.39 6.89 -3.38
N LYS A 277 10.29 7.00 -2.05
CA LYS A 277 9.93 8.27 -1.41
C LYS A 277 10.99 9.34 -1.64
N LEU A 278 12.27 9.00 -1.50
CA LEU A 278 13.37 9.93 -1.74
C LEU A 278 13.41 10.40 -3.21
N LYS A 279 13.22 9.48 -4.16
CA LYS A 279 13.13 9.79 -5.59
C LYS A 279 11.98 10.77 -5.87
N LYS A 280 10.78 10.47 -5.39
CA LYS A 280 9.60 11.33 -5.54
C LYS A 280 9.79 12.70 -4.89
N LEU A 281 10.40 12.76 -3.71
CA LEU A 281 10.71 14.03 -3.04
C LEU A 281 11.70 14.86 -3.84
N LEU A 282 12.75 14.26 -4.37
CA LEU A 282 13.71 14.97 -5.22
C LEU A 282 13.00 15.60 -6.44
N GLU A 283 12.14 14.85 -7.12
CA GLU A 283 11.35 15.35 -8.24
C GLU A 283 10.47 16.55 -7.83
N LEU A 284 9.78 16.46 -6.68
CA LEU A 284 8.91 17.53 -6.16
C LEU A 284 9.65 18.77 -5.66
N ARG A 285 10.94 18.64 -5.29
CA ARG A 285 11.74 19.71 -4.70
C ARG A 285 12.76 20.33 -5.69
N MET A 286 12.86 19.80 -6.91
CA MET A 286 13.81 20.28 -7.92
C MET A 286 13.73 21.80 -8.16
N ASP A 287 12.52 22.36 -8.18
CA ASP A 287 12.29 23.80 -8.42
C ASP A 287 12.79 24.70 -7.27
N PHE A 288 12.93 24.13 -6.06
CA PHE A 288 13.45 24.84 -4.89
C PHE A 288 14.97 24.71 -4.73
N LEU A 289 15.61 23.76 -5.46
CA LEU A 289 17.04 23.46 -5.35
C LEU A 289 17.83 24.23 -6.42
N GLU A 290 18.24 25.44 -6.11
CA GLU A 290 19.08 26.26 -7.01
C GLU A 290 20.51 25.69 -7.15
N ASN A 291 20.94 24.91 -6.15
CA ASN A 291 22.29 24.33 -6.11
C ASN A 291 22.42 23.08 -7.00
N LYS A 292 22.92 23.29 -8.22
CA LYS A 292 23.15 22.20 -9.20
C LYS A 292 24.14 21.12 -8.71
N VAL A 293 25.05 21.45 -7.81
CA VAL A 293 26.03 20.49 -7.25
C VAL A 293 25.26 19.50 -6.35
N LEU A 294 24.43 20.02 -5.46
CA LEU A 294 23.60 19.21 -4.55
C LEU A 294 22.62 18.33 -5.32
N LEU A 295 21.95 18.85 -6.35
CA LEU A 295 21.10 18.07 -7.25
C LEU A 295 21.86 16.89 -7.86
N ASN A 296 23.06 17.14 -8.40
CA ASN A 296 23.88 16.08 -8.97
C ASN A 296 24.33 15.05 -7.93
N GLU A 297 24.60 15.47 -6.69
CA GLU A 297 24.90 14.55 -5.59
C GLU A 297 23.71 13.62 -5.29
N TYR A 298 22.49 14.14 -5.20
CA TYR A 298 21.29 13.32 -4.99
C TYR A 298 20.99 12.38 -6.17
N PHE A 299 21.13 12.83 -7.43
CA PHE A 299 20.97 11.95 -8.59
C PHE A 299 22.01 10.84 -8.61
N ASN A 300 23.27 11.16 -8.32
CA ASN A 300 24.34 10.16 -8.24
C ASN A 300 24.10 9.19 -7.07
N PHE A 301 23.62 9.68 -5.93
CA PHE A 301 23.23 8.84 -4.80
C PHE A 301 22.13 7.86 -5.21
N LEU A 302 21.02 8.34 -5.78
CA LEU A 302 19.92 7.47 -6.24
C LEU A 302 20.41 6.41 -7.23
N LYS A 303 21.20 6.82 -8.24
CA LYS A 303 21.74 5.88 -9.23
C LYS A 303 22.66 4.82 -8.61
N ASN A 304 23.43 5.19 -7.58
CA ASN A 304 24.35 4.26 -6.92
C ASN A 304 23.61 3.25 -6.04
N ILE A 305 22.57 3.69 -5.32
CA ILE A 305 21.82 2.82 -4.42
C ILE A 305 20.74 1.98 -5.11
N GLU A 306 20.30 2.33 -6.32
CA GLU A 306 19.26 1.61 -7.06
C GLU A 306 19.55 0.11 -7.17
N LYS A 307 20.83 -0.26 -7.35
CA LYS A 307 21.27 -1.66 -7.45
C LYS A 307 21.37 -2.39 -6.10
N THR A 308 21.31 -1.65 -5.00
CA THR A 308 21.45 -2.19 -3.63
C THR A 308 20.15 -2.11 -2.84
N VAL A 309 19.08 -1.62 -3.49
CA VAL A 309 17.75 -1.55 -2.87
C VAL A 309 17.28 -2.97 -2.51
N THR A 310 16.80 -3.14 -1.29
CA THR A 310 16.25 -4.40 -0.79
C THR A 310 14.73 -4.36 -0.78
N TYR A 311 14.11 -5.50 -1.04
CA TYR A 311 12.66 -5.65 -1.19
C TYR A 311 12.08 -6.49 -0.05
N PRO A 312 10.82 -6.25 0.36
CA PRO A 312 10.14 -7.10 1.34
C PRO A 312 9.99 -8.53 0.79
N SER A 313 10.00 -9.49 1.70
CA SER A 313 9.77 -10.91 1.37
C SER A 313 8.28 -11.23 1.40
N THR A 314 7.52 -10.62 0.50
CA THR A 314 6.06 -10.75 0.45
C THR A 314 5.64 -12.07 -0.19
N LEU A 315 4.69 -12.77 0.40
CA LEU A 315 4.15 -14.01 -0.15
C LEU A 315 3.29 -13.73 -1.39
N ILE A 316 3.57 -14.45 -2.48
CA ILE A 316 2.77 -14.45 -3.71
C ILE A 316 2.00 -15.77 -3.78
N SER A 317 0.69 -15.71 -4.05
CA SER A 317 -0.12 -16.90 -4.33
C SER A 317 -0.22 -17.12 -5.84
N VAL A 318 0.29 -18.26 -6.29
CA VAL A 318 0.18 -18.72 -7.68
C VAL A 318 -1.01 -19.69 -7.76
N VAL A 319 -2.07 -19.30 -8.44
CA VAL A 319 -3.29 -20.10 -8.61
C VAL A 319 -3.27 -20.79 -9.97
N ILE A 320 -3.35 -22.12 -9.97
CA ILE A 320 -3.32 -22.95 -11.18
C ILE A 320 -4.61 -23.76 -11.26
N PRO A 321 -5.59 -23.34 -12.10
CA PRO A 321 -6.75 -24.16 -12.45
C PRO A 321 -6.31 -25.36 -13.29
N ILE A 322 -6.83 -26.55 -12.97
CA ILE A 322 -6.42 -27.82 -13.60
C ILE A 322 -7.67 -28.58 -14.02
N TYR A 323 -7.80 -28.86 -15.32
CA TYR A 323 -8.85 -29.74 -15.85
C TYR A 323 -8.39 -30.46 -17.10
N ASN A 324 -8.10 -31.77 -16.98
CA ASN A 324 -7.67 -32.66 -18.08
C ASN A 324 -6.47 -32.09 -18.88
N VAL A 325 -5.40 -31.73 -18.19
CA VAL A 325 -4.16 -31.14 -18.75
C VAL A 325 -2.90 -31.98 -18.43
N SER A 326 -3.07 -33.26 -18.11
CA SER A 326 -1.95 -34.14 -17.71
C SER A 326 -0.74 -34.13 -18.67
N PRO A 327 -0.89 -34.02 -20.03
CA PRO A 327 0.26 -33.98 -20.92
C PRO A 327 1.16 -32.76 -20.74
N TYR A 328 0.63 -31.66 -20.21
CA TYR A 328 1.28 -30.34 -20.14
C TYR A 328 1.64 -29.95 -18.72
N LEU A 329 0.86 -30.44 -17.76
CA LEU A 329 0.88 -30.00 -16.37
C LEU A 329 2.26 -30.12 -15.71
N ARG A 330 3.01 -31.16 -16.03
CA ARG A 330 4.36 -31.36 -15.46
C ARG A 330 5.28 -30.19 -15.80
N LEU A 331 5.32 -29.76 -17.07
CA LEU A 331 6.16 -28.64 -17.50
C LEU A 331 5.71 -27.32 -16.84
N CYS A 332 4.40 -27.12 -16.73
CA CYS A 332 3.84 -25.99 -16.00
C CYS A 332 4.36 -25.96 -14.54
N LEU A 333 4.18 -27.04 -13.80
CA LEU A 333 4.56 -27.09 -12.38
C LEU A 333 6.09 -27.00 -12.17
N GLU A 334 6.90 -27.60 -13.04
CA GLU A 334 8.36 -27.47 -13.02
C GLU A 334 8.80 -26.01 -13.26
N SER A 335 8.13 -25.27 -14.15
CA SER A 335 8.43 -23.87 -14.41
C SER A 335 8.12 -22.98 -13.19
N VAL A 336 7.07 -23.31 -12.45
CA VAL A 336 6.72 -22.62 -11.20
C VAL A 336 7.65 -23.01 -10.05
N GLU A 337 7.99 -24.30 -9.91
CA GLU A 337 8.93 -24.80 -8.89
C GLU A 337 10.28 -24.07 -8.95
N ASN A 338 10.75 -23.80 -10.17
CA ASN A 338 12.07 -23.22 -10.47
C ASN A 338 12.10 -21.68 -10.50
N GLN A 339 11.12 -21.00 -9.96
CA GLN A 339 11.12 -19.54 -9.88
C GLN A 339 12.25 -18.99 -9.00
N THR A 340 12.91 -17.93 -9.46
CA THR A 340 13.99 -17.25 -8.72
C THR A 340 13.48 -16.53 -7.47
N TYR A 341 12.25 -16.00 -7.51
CA TYR A 341 11.60 -15.44 -6.33
C TYR A 341 11.22 -16.53 -5.34
N PRO A 342 11.72 -16.54 -4.08
CA PRO A 342 11.56 -17.70 -3.19
C PRO A 342 10.27 -17.69 -2.34
N TYR A 343 9.59 -16.54 -2.20
CA TYR A 343 8.46 -16.37 -1.28
C TYR A 343 7.11 -16.50 -2.00
N PHE A 344 6.72 -17.73 -2.34
CA PHE A 344 5.43 -17.99 -2.97
C PHE A 344 4.81 -19.29 -2.47
N GLU A 345 3.49 -19.40 -2.61
CA GLU A 345 2.72 -20.63 -2.50
C GLU A 345 2.03 -20.93 -3.83
N VAL A 346 1.77 -22.20 -4.09
CA VAL A 346 1.10 -22.69 -5.29
C VAL A 346 -0.20 -23.39 -4.90
N LEU A 347 -1.33 -22.93 -5.43
CA LEU A 347 -2.64 -23.52 -5.21
C LEU A 347 -3.06 -24.26 -6.48
N LEU A 348 -2.97 -25.59 -6.44
CA LEU A 348 -3.39 -26.50 -7.51
C LEU A 348 -4.88 -26.79 -7.33
N ILE A 349 -5.72 -26.22 -8.21
CA ILE A 349 -7.18 -26.35 -8.12
C ILE A 349 -7.65 -27.34 -9.19
N ASN A 350 -7.80 -28.61 -8.82
CA ASN A 350 -8.30 -29.64 -9.72
C ASN A 350 -9.83 -29.56 -9.84
N ASP A 351 -10.30 -29.13 -10.99
CA ASP A 351 -11.72 -28.97 -11.31
C ASP A 351 -12.34 -30.28 -11.85
N GLY A 352 -12.08 -31.39 -11.15
CA GLY A 352 -12.65 -32.70 -11.46
C GLY A 352 -12.05 -33.37 -12.69
N SER A 353 -10.71 -33.31 -12.88
CA SER A 353 -10.00 -34.00 -13.97
C SER A 353 -10.23 -35.52 -13.92
N ARG A 354 -10.24 -36.13 -15.11
CA ARG A 354 -10.43 -37.58 -15.32
C ARG A 354 -9.19 -38.26 -15.91
N ASP A 355 -8.15 -37.48 -16.15
CA ASP A 355 -6.84 -37.91 -16.63
C ASP A 355 -5.83 -38.00 -15.46
N ASP A 356 -4.55 -38.19 -15.75
CA ASP A 356 -3.47 -38.35 -14.76
C ASP A 356 -3.08 -37.02 -14.06
N SER A 357 -3.81 -35.91 -14.27
CA SER A 357 -3.48 -34.60 -13.68
C SER A 357 -3.41 -34.65 -12.15
N LYS A 358 -4.29 -35.42 -11.52
CA LYS A 358 -4.30 -35.61 -10.04
C LYS A 358 -2.99 -36.24 -9.55
N ASP A 359 -2.51 -37.27 -10.21
CA ASP A 359 -1.31 -38.01 -9.81
C ASP A 359 -0.07 -37.10 -9.94
N ILE A 360 0.00 -36.33 -11.01
CA ILE A 360 1.07 -35.31 -11.20
C ILE A 360 1.05 -34.29 -10.07
N CYS A 361 -0.13 -33.76 -9.69
CA CYS A 361 -0.23 -32.82 -8.57
C CYS A 361 0.29 -33.44 -7.27
N GLN A 362 -0.05 -34.71 -6.98
CA GLN A 362 0.39 -35.39 -5.76
C GLN A 362 1.92 -35.54 -5.69
N GLU A 363 2.59 -35.78 -6.81
CA GLU A 363 4.07 -35.82 -6.86
C GLU A 363 4.67 -34.48 -6.36
N PHE A 364 4.16 -33.32 -6.86
CA PHE A 364 4.69 -32.01 -6.49
C PHE A 364 4.38 -31.65 -5.04
N ILE A 365 3.20 -31.94 -4.51
CA ILE A 365 2.85 -31.70 -3.11
C ILE A 365 3.76 -32.48 -2.16
N ASN A 366 4.11 -33.73 -2.53
CA ASN A 366 5.00 -34.57 -1.72
C ASN A 366 6.45 -34.08 -1.75
N LYS A 367 6.87 -33.41 -2.83
CA LYS A 367 8.23 -32.92 -3.06
C LYS A 367 8.46 -31.52 -2.46
N ASP A 368 7.50 -30.61 -2.60
CA ASP A 368 7.66 -29.20 -2.25
C ASP A 368 6.47 -28.69 -1.43
N LYS A 369 6.72 -28.22 -0.20
CA LYS A 369 5.71 -27.72 0.74
C LYS A 369 5.03 -26.41 0.31
N ARG A 370 5.56 -25.73 -0.69
CA ARG A 370 4.92 -24.54 -1.27
C ARG A 370 3.65 -24.90 -2.05
N PHE A 371 3.51 -26.15 -2.51
CA PHE A 371 2.37 -26.64 -3.28
C PHE A 371 1.26 -27.14 -2.36
N ARG A 372 0.02 -26.67 -2.61
CA ARG A 372 -1.20 -27.03 -1.90
C ARG A 372 -2.23 -27.51 -2.94
N TYR A 373 -2.95 -28.59 -2.65
CA TYR A 373 -3.91 -29.19 -3.57
C TYR A 373 -5.34 -29.06 -3.06
N PHE A 374 -6.24 -28.67 -3.96
CA PHE A 374 -7.67 -28.57 -3.75
C PHE A 374 -8.38 -29.31 -4.88
N GLU A 375 -9.41 -30.07 -4.56
CA GLU A 375 -10.22 -30.81 -5.52
C GLU A 375 -11.68 -30.40 -5.40
N GLN A 376 -12.34 -30.18 -6.53
CA GLN A 376 -13.75 -29.86 -6.63
C GLN A 376 -14.40 -30.63 -7.78
N GLU A 377 -15.75 -30.72 -7.79
CA GLU A 377 -16.47 -31.16 -8.98
C GLU A 377 -16.25 -30.16 -10.13
N ASN A 378 -16.31 -30.61 -11.38
CA ASN A 378 -16.16 -29.71 -12.52
C ASN A 378 -17.24 -28.64 -12.54
N LEU A 379 -16.88 -27.44 -12.15
CA LEU A 379 -17.73 -26.25 -12.10
C LEU A 379 -17.22 -25.13 -13.02
N GLY A 380 -16.12 -25.38 -13.73
CA GLY A 380 -15.49 -24.50 -14.69
C GLY A 380 -14.40 -23.61 -14.11
N ILE A 381 -13.58 -23.08 -15.01
CA ILE A 381 -12.36 -22.32 -14.70
C ILE A 381 -12.60 -21.13 -13.74
N SER A 382 -13.71 -20.41 -13.90
CA SER A 382 -14.08 -19.29 -13.02
C SER A 382 -14.24 -19.72 -11.56
N VAL A 383 -14.86 -20.88 -11.31
CA VAL A 383 -15.02 -21.42 -9.95
C VAL A 383 -13.66 -21.89 -9.41
N ALA A 384 -12.86 -22.55 -10.23
CA ALA A 384 -11.50 -22.97 -9.85
C ALA A 384 -10.64 -21.76 -9.45
N ARG A 385 -10.61 -20.67 -10.23
CA ARG A 385 -9.91 -19.45 -9.87
C ARG A 385 -10.45 -18.82 -8.58
N ASN A 386 -11.77 -18.75 -8.40
CA ASN A 386 -12.38 -18.25 -7.17
C ASN A 386 -12.00 -19.10 -5.93
N THR A 387 -11.95 -20.43 -6.08
CA THR A 387 -11.47 -21.33 -5.03
C THR A 387 -10.01 -21.02 -4.67
N GLY A 388 -9.16 -20.75 -5.67
CA GLY A 388 -7.79 -20.32 -5.47
C GLY A 388 -7.70 -18.98 -4.72
N ILE A 389 -8.45 -17.97 -5.12
CA ILE A 389 -8.52 -16.67 -4.44
C ILE A 389 -8.90 -16.82 -2.96
N LEU A 390 -9.93 -17.61 -2.67
CA LEU A 390 -10.41 -17.83 -1.31
C LEU A 390 -9.40 -18.50 -0.39
N ASN A 391 -8.55 -19.38 -0.95
CA ASN A 391 -7.55 -20.15 -0.22
C ASN A 391 -6.14 -19.54 -0.27
N SER A 392 -5.95 -18.42 -0.96
CA SER A 392 -4.68 -17.72 -1.07
C SER A 392 -4.31 -17.03 0.26
N ASN A 393 -3.01 -17.08 0.64
CA ASN A 393 -2.48 -16.35 1.79
C ASN A 393 -1.56 -15.19 1.37
N GLY A 394 -1.15 -15.15 0.09
CA GLY A 394 -0.28 -14.10 -0.44
C GLY A 394 -0.92 -12.72 -0.45
N GLU A 395 -0.12 -11.69 -0.38
CA GLU A 395 -0.51 -10.29 -0.59
C GLU A 395 -0.79 -10.02 -2.07
N PHE A 396 -0.09 -10.75 -2.94
CA PHE A 396 -0.34 -10.72 -4.38
C PHE A 396 -0.83 -12.09 -4.88
N ILE A 397 -1.59 -12.07 -5.97
CA ILE A 397 -2.12 -13.26 -6.64
C ILE A 397 -1.75 -13.18 -8.13
N THR A 398 -1.29 -14.29 -8.70
CA THR A 398 -1.17 -14.48 -10.16
C THR A 398 -1.83 -15.78 -10.56
N PHE A 399 -2.30 -15.84 -11.81
CA PHE A 399 -2.92 -17.04 -12.38
C PHE A 399 -2.02 -17.60 -13.48
N ILE A 400 -1.87 -18.92 -13.51
CA ILE A 400 -1.15 -19.64 -14.54
C ILE A 400 -2.05 -20.77 -15.01
N GLU A 401 -2.29 -20.90 -16.31
CA GLU A 401 -3.05 -22.01 -16.85
C GLU A 401 -2.22 -23.31 -16.81
N GLY A 402 -2.88 -24.44 -16.51
CA GLY A 402 -2.19 -25.73 -16.32
C GLY A 402 -1.54 -26.32 -17.58
N ASP A 403 -1.81 -25.77 -18.75
CA ASP A 403 -1.20 -26.12 -20.05
C ASP A 403 -0.13 -25.13 -20.52
N ASP A 404 0.06 -24.02 -19.80
CA ASP A 404 1.07 -22.99 -20.05
C ASP A 404 2.32 -23.19 -19.18
N PHE A 405 3.33 -22.36 -19.37
CA PHE A 405 4.54 -22.35 -18.52
C PHE A 405 5.17 -20.94 -18.50
N ILE A 406 6.09 -20.71 -17.58
CA ILE A 406 6.68 -19.40 -17.32
C ILE A 406 8.20 -19.44 -17.27
N ASP A 407 8.85 -18.35 -17.61
CA ASP A 407 10.29 -18.19 -17.42
C ASP A 407 10.64 -18.11 -15.92
N SER A 408 11.86 -18.48 -15.54
CA SER A 408 12.28 -18.62 -14.14
C SER A 408 12.25 -17.32 -13.32
N ASN A 409 12.28 -16.16 -13.97
CA ASN A 409 12.24 -14.83 -13.33
C ASN A 409 10.85 -14.16 -13.37
N TYR A 410 9.80 -14.87 -13.79
CA TYR A 410 8.45 -14.31 -13.94
C TYR A 410 7.92 -13.67 -12.65
N LEU A 411 7.93 -14.39 -11.54
CA LEU A 411 7.43 -13.86 -10.26
C LEU A 411 8.30 -12.70 -9.75
N GLU A 412 9.60 -12.80 -9.90
CA GLU A 412 10.56 -11.79 -9.45
C GLU A 412 10.37 -10.46 -10.18
N GLU A 413 10.28 -10.49 -11.50
CA GLU A 413 10.13 -9.29 -12.34
C GLU A 413 8.79 -8.59 -12.08
N LEU A 414 7.69 -9.34 -12.05
CA LEU A 414 6.37 -8.75 -11.75
C LEU A 414 6.33 -8.14 -10.36
N TYR A 415 6.85 -8.84 -9.34
CA TYR A 415 6.82 -8.37 -7.97
C TYR A 415 7.71 -7.14 -7.75
N TYR A 416 8.93 -7.15 -8.27
CA TYR A 416 9.82 -5.98 -8.13
C TYR A 416 9.29 -4.77 -8.90
N THR A 417 8.65 -4.98 -10.04
CA THR A 417 7.94 -3.90 -10.75
C THR A 417 6.78 -3.34 -9.92
N ALA A 418 5.99 -4.20 -9.27
CA ALA A 418 4.92 -3.77 -8.37
C ALA A 418 5.45 -2.86 -7.25
N LEU A 419 6.53 -3.27 -6.60
CA LEU A 419 7.13 -2.51 -5.49
C LEU A 419 7.81 -1.22 -5.95
N LYS A 420 8.59 -1.30 -7.03
CA LYS A 420 9.32 -0.16 -7.60
C LYS A 420 8.37 0.98 -7.98
N ASN A 421 7.23 0.64 -8.54
CA ASN A 421 6.28 1.61 -9.07
C ASN A 421 5.07 1.83 -8.17
N ASP A 422 5.00 1.16 -7.03
CA ASP A 422 3.85 1.18 -6.14
C ASP A 422 2.55 0.78 -6.86
N SER A 423 2.64 -0.27 -7.70
CA SER A 423 1.56 -0.72 -8.56
C SER A 423 0.79 -1.88 -7.93
N GLU A 424 -0.53 -1.83 -8.04
CA GLU A 424 -1.41 -2.88 -7.54
C GLU A 424 -1.68 -3.96 -8.59
N ILE A 425 -1.44 -3.61 -9.84
CA ILE A 425 -1.51 -4.52 -10.98
C ILE A 425 -0.21 -4.37 -11.78
N VAL A 426 0.44 -5.49 -12.07
CA VAL A 426 1.55 -5.53 -13.01
C VAL A 426 1.24 -6.53 -14.10
N ILE A 427 1.23 -6.04 -15.33
CA ILE A 427 0.94 -6.82 -16.51
C ILE A 427 2.25 -7.10 -17.23
N GLY A 428 2.52 -8.37 -17.50
CA GLY A 428 3.65 -8.81 -18.31
C GLY A 428 3.23 -9.08 -19.74
N SER A 429 4.17 -9.02 -20.66
CA SER A 429 3.97 -9.52 -22.02
C SER A 429 4.07 -11.05 -22.06
N TYR A 430 3.80 -11.63 -23.22
CA TYR A 430 3.83 -13.07 -23.40
C TYR A 430 4.43 -13.45 -24.77
N LYS A 431 4.82 -14.70 -24.89
CA LYS A 431 5.15 -15.35 -26.16
C LYS A 431 4.27 -16.58 -26.36
N GLU A 432 4.00 -16.92 -27.59
CA GLU A 432 3.21 -18.10 -27.94
C GLU A 432 4.13 -19.26 -28.30
N PHE A 433 3.83 -20.44 -27.77
CA PHE A 433 4.45 -21.68 -28.15
C PHE A 433 3.45 -22.54 -28.92
N ASN A 434 3.70 -22.73 -30.22
CA ASN A 434 2.84 -23.57 -31.06
C ASN A 434 3.35 -25.01 -31.06
N GLU A 435 2.57 -25.91 -30.46
CA GLU A 435 2.93 -27.33 -30.34
C GLU A 435 2.96 -28.07 -31.68
N ASN A 436 2.24 -27.62 -32.72
CA ASN A 436 2.15 -28.33 -34.00
C ASN A 436 3.44 -28.20 -34.82
N ASP A 437 4.14 -27.09 -34.73
CA ASP A 437 5.38 -26.81 -35.48
C ASP A 437 6.60 -26.64 -34.56
N ASN A 438 6.41 -26.73 -33.24
CA ASN A 438 7.42 -26.57 -32.20
C ASN A 438 8.14 -25.20 -32.27
N ASN A 439 7.43 -24.14 -32.67
CA ASN A 439 7.96 -22.80 -32.83
C ASN A 439 7.44 -21.85 -31.75
N TYR A 440 8.30 -20.89 -31.39
CA TYR A 440 7.93 -19.75 -30.56
C TYR A 440 7.62 -18.56 -31.45
N TYR A 441 6.48 -17.91 -31.20
CA TYR A 441 6.13 -16.63 -31.78
C TYR A 441 6.35 -15.57 -30.72
N ILE A 442 7.41 -14.76 -30.92
CA ILE A 442 7.84 -13.73 -29.98
C ILE A 442 7.39 -12.37 -30.55
N TYR A 443 6.66 -11.63 -29.74
CA TYR A 443 6.39 -10.22 -30.02
C TYR A 443 7.58 -9.42 -29.52
N VAL A 444 8.39 -8.85 -30.43
CA VAL A 444 9.55 -8.04 -30.05
C VAL A 444 9.07 -6.70 -29.55
N PHE A 445 9.25 -6.46 -28.28
CA PHE A 445 9.02 -5.17 -27.66
C PHE A 445 10.39 -4.58 -27.26
N ASP A 446 10.51 -3.24 -27.35
CA ASP A 446 11.61 -2.55 -26.67
C ASP A 446 11.42 -2.76 -25.15
N ASP A 447 12.52 -2.80 -24.37
CA ASP A 447 12.48 -2.88 -22.88
C ASP A 447 11.85 -1.60 -22.31
N ILE A 448 10.57 -1.42 -22.53
CA ILE A 448 9.79 -0.27 -22.08
C ILE A 448 8.92 -0.70 -20.93
N GLU A 449 8.84 0.15 -19.91
CA GLU A 449 7.94 0.03 -18.78
C GLU A 449 6.92 1.17 -18.89
N GLU A 450 5.64 0.82 -18.97
CA GLU A 450 4.54 1.80 -19.00
C GLU A 450 3.82 1.82 -17.66
N HIS A 451 3.30 3.00 -17.30
CA HIS A 451 2.55 3.19 -16.05
C HIS A 451 1.20 3.79 -16.37
N PHE A 452 0.17 3.26 -15.73
CA PHE A 452 -1.20 3.66 -15.97
C PHE A 452 -1.89 4.07 -14.66
N ASN A 453 -2.60 5.18 -14.71
CA ASN A 453 -3.67 5.43 -13.76
C ASN A 453 -4.93 4.60 -14.14
N GLN A 454 -5.92 4.63 -13.27
CA GLN A 454 -7.17 3.88 -13.44
C GLN A 454 -7.85 4.14 -14.81
N ASN A 455 -7.99 5.42 -15.22
CA ASN A 455 -8.68 5.78 -16.45
C ASN A 455 -7.92 5.33 -17.70
N GLU A 456 -6.60 5.42 -17.70
CA GLU A 456 -5.74 4.94 -18.78
C GLU A 456 -5.78 3.41 -18.89
N LEU A 457 -5.70 2.70 -17.75
CA LEU A 457 -5.71 1.24 -17.70
C LEU A 457 -7.02 0.64 -18.25
N ILE A 458 -8.16 1.23 -17.89
CA ILE A 458 -9.47 0.77 -18.35
C ILE A 458 -9.61 0.86 -19.89
N GLN A 459 -8.94 1.81 -20.51
CA GLN A 459 -8.98 2.00 -21.96
C GLN A 459 -8.03 1.07 -22.72
N LYS A 460 -7.08 0.42 -22.04
CA LYS A 460 -6.13 -0.50 -22.70
C LYS A 460 -6.81 -1.75 -23.23
N ARG A 461 -6.30 -2.22 -24.35
CA ARG A 461 -6.78 -3.39 -25.10
C ARG A 461 -5.58 -4.24 -25.48
N GLY A 462 -5.86 -5.49 -25.77
CA GLY A 462 -4.89 -6.52 -26.10
C GLY A 462 -5.15 -7.76 -25.26
N ILE A 463 -4.64 -8.90 -25.70
CA ILE A 463 -4.82 -10.17 -24.99
C ILE A 463 -4.29 -10.06 -23.57
N GLU A 464 -3.16 -9.41 -23.37
CA GLU A 464 -2.50 -9.19 -22.08
C GLU A 464 -3.34 -8.38 -21.07
N PHE A 465 -4.29 -7.56 -21.55
CA PHE A 465 -5.23 -6.82 -20.69
C PHE A 465 -6.58 -7.54 -20.52
N GLU A 466 -6.91 -8.47 -21.40
CA GLU A 466 -8.19 -9.17 -21.41
C GLU A 466 -8.13 -10.55 -20.76
N THR A 467 -6.94 -11.11 -20.53
CA THR A 467 -6.69 -12.38 -19.85
C THR A 467 -6.22 -12.17 -18.41
N SER A 468 -6.46 -13.11 -17.52
CA SER A 468 -5.98 -13.01 -16.12
C SER A 468 -4.61 -13.66 -15.90
N TRP A 469 -4.11 -14.45 -16.86
CA TRP A 469 -2.75 -14.96 -16.84
C TRP A 469 -1.74 -13.87 -17.27
N GLY A 470 -0.48 -14.01 -16.89
CA GLY A 470 0.56 -13.00 -17.16
C GLY A 470 0.45 -11.73 -16.32
N ILE A 471 -0.47 -11.70 -15.34
CA ILE A 471 -0.73 -10.53 -14.49
C ILE A 471 -0.51 -10.87 -13.02
N LEU A 472 0.13 -9.96 -12.31
CA LEU A 472 0.21 -9.96 -10.86
C LEU A 472 -0.79 -8.94 -10.30
N PHE A 473 -1.70 -9.41 -9.46
CA PHE A 473 -2.74 -8.60 -8.82
C PHE A 473 -2.49 -8.48 -7.33
N HIS A 474 -2.61 -7.28 -6.77
CA HIS A 474 -2.71 -7.15 -5.31
C HIS A 474 -4.02 -7.77 -4.82
N LYS A 475 -3.94 -8.66 -3.82
CA LYS A 475 -5.08 -9.49 -3.36
C LYS A 475 -6.31 -8.67 -2.96
N ARG A 476 -6.14 -7.44 -2.43
CA ARG A 476 -7.26 -6.58 -2.06
C ARG A 476 -8.27 -6.34 -3.19
N LEU A 477 -7.80 -6.33 -4.44
CA LEU A 477 -8.66 -6.12 -5.60
C LEU A 477 -9.76 -7.19 -5.73
N PHE A 478 -9.51 -8.35 -5.15
CA PHE A 478 -10.48 -9.44 -5.10
C PHE A 478 -11.39 -9.42 -3.86
N GLU A 479 -11.40 -8.37 -3.02
CA GLU A 479 -12.26 -8.33 -1.83
C GLU A 479 -13.74 -8.46 -2.19
N HIS A 480 -14.19 -7.76 -3.22
CA HIS A 480 -15.59 -7.76 -3.69
C HIS A 480 -15.77 -8.26 -5.13
N ILE A 481 -14.70 -8.54 -5.84
CA ILE A 481 -14.72 -8.96 -7.24
C ILE A 481 -14.40 -10.45 -7.34
N ARG A 482 -15.22 -11.19 -8.13
CA ARG A 482 -15.01 -12.61 -8.41
C ARG A 482 -15.25 -12.89 -9.89
N PHE A 483 -14.65 -13.98 -10.36
CA PHE A 483 -14.94 -14.51 -11.69
C PHE A 483 -16.37 -15.03 -11.75
N PRO A 484 -17.14 -14.71 -12.80
CA PRO A 484 -18.55 -15.11 -12.91
C PRO A 484 -18.69 -16.61 -13.15
N VAL A 485 -19.56 -17.26 -12.36
CA VAL A 485 -19.82 -18.70 -12.49
C VAL A 485 -20.60 -18.98 -13.77
N GLY A 486 -20.23 -20.05 -14.46
CA GLY A 486 -20.92 -20.53 -15.66
C GLY A 486 -20.59 -19.78 -16.96
N LYS A 487 -19.63 -18.83 -16.93
CA LYS A 487 -19.13 -18.14 -18.13
C LYS A 487 -17.90 -18.84 -18.70
N SER A 488 -17.81 -18.91 -20.03
CA SER A 488 -16.67 -19.51 -20.75
C SER A 488 -15.44 -18.57 -20.80
N ILE A 489 -15.65 -17.27 -20.68
CA ILE A 489 -14.63 -16.21 -20.73
C ILE A 489 -14.71 -15.31 -19.49
N GLY A 490 -14.52 -15.89 -18.31
CA GLY A 490 -14.61 -15.16 -17.04
C GLY A 490 -13.74 -13.91 -16.95
N ASP A 491 -12.61 -13.90 -17.61
CA ASP A 491 -11.63 -12.80 -17.64
C ASP A 491 -12.21 -11.50 -18.17
N CYS A 492 -12.90 -11.55 -19.30
CA CYS A 492 -13.52 -10.38 -19.91
C CYS A 492 -14.58 -9.70 -19.04
N PHE A 493 -15.23 -10.47 -18.15
CA PHE A 493 -16.17 -9.93 -17.16
C PHE A 493 -15.49 -9.38 -15.90
N THR A 494 -14.26 -9.77 -15.64
CA THR A 494 -13.60 -9.55 -14.34
C THR A 494 -12.50 -8.51 -14.41
N ASN A 495 -11.60 -8.58 -15.41
CA ASN A 495 -10.40 -7.76 -15.44
C ASN A 495 -10.70 -6.27 -15.45
N TYR A 496 -11.64 -5.79 -16.26
CA TYR A 496 -11.98 -4.37 -16.28
C TYR A 496 -12.49 -3.84 -14.94
N LYS A 497 -13.18 -4.71 -14.13
CA LYS A 497 -13.62 -4.37 -12.77
C LYS A 497 -12.43 -4.27 -11.82
N LEU A 498 -11.45 -5.18 -11.94
CA LEU A 498 -10.20 -5.10 -11.18
C LEU A 498 -9.41 -3.85 -11.56
N PHE A 499 -9.40 -3.47 -12.84
CA PHE A 499 -8.78 -2.23 -13.32
C PHE A 499 -9.48 -0.99 -12.76
N MET A 500 -10.81 -1.01 -12.66
CA MET A 500 -11.59 0.05 -12.03
C MET A 500 -11.35 0.16 -10.51
N GLU A 501 -10.99 -0.91 -9.85
CA GLU A 501 -10.68 -0.93 -8.41
C GLU A 501 -9.22 -0.55 -8.13
N SER A 502 -8.34 -0.66 -9.13
CA SER A 502 -6.91 -0.35 -9.00
C SER A 502 -6.64 1.15 -9.12
N CYS A 503 -5.76 1.66 -8.25
CA CYS A 503 -5.29 3.05 -8.34
C CYS A 503 -4.12 3.22 -9.30
N LYS A 504 -3.30 2.18 -9.50
CA LYS A 504 -2.07 2.25 -10.28
C LYS A 504 -1.66 0.89 -10.83
N ALA A 505 -1.31 0.87 -12.10
CA ALA A 505 -0.80 -0.30 -12.78
C ALA A 505 0.48 -0.01 -13.55
N SER A 506 1.29 -1.06 -13.74
CA SER A 506 2.44 -1.06 -14.64
C SER A 506 2.30 -2.14 -15.69
N TYR A 507 2.81 -1.89 -16.90
CA TYR A 507 2.99 -2.88 -17.94
C TYR A 507 4.48 -2.99 -18.25
N ILE A 508 4.99 -4.21 -18.28
CA ILE A 508 6.38 -4.48 -18.64
C ILE A 508 6.44 -5.33 -19.89
N HIS A 509 7.14 -4.83 -20.90
CA HIS A 509 7.32 -5.47 -22.20
C HIS A 509 8.35 -6.62 -22.12
N LYS A 510 8.09 -7.61 -21.24
CA LYS A 510 8.90 -8.83 -21.09
C LYS A 510 8.03 -10.06 -21.30
N ASP A 511 8.44 -10.92 -22.19
CA ASP A 511 7.71 -12.09 -22.68
C ASP A 511 7.95 -13.37 -21.86
N PHE A 512 7.92 -13.26 -20.54
CA PHE A 512 8.19 -14.35 -19.61
C PHE A 512 7.01 -15.29 -19.32
N TYR A 513 5.82 -15.01 -19.84
CA TYR A 513 4.69 -15.95 -19.84
C TYR A 513 4.64 -16.65 -21.20
N ILE A 514 4.54 -17.98 -21.23
CA ILE A 514 4.52 -18.76 -22.45
C ILE A 514 3.16 -19.42 -22.61
N HIS A 515 2.32 -18.81 -23.47
CA HIS A 515 1.01 -19.33 -23.81
C HIS A 515 1.12 -20.44 -24.86
N ARG A 516 0.58 -21.64 -24.54
CA ARG A 516 0.60 -22.79 -25.44
C ARG A 516 -0.59 -22.81 -26.39
N ILE A 517 -0.30 -22.79 -27.69
CA ILE A 517 -1.32 -23.01 -28.72
C ILE A 517 -1.42 -24.51 -29.01
N ARG A 518 -2.56 -25.11 -28.67
CA ARG A 518 -2.84 -26.54 -28.88
C ARG A 518 -4.27 -26.77 -29.40
N LYS A 519 -4.48 -27.93 -30.04
CA LYS A 519 -5.84 -28.35 -30.42
C LYS A 519 -6.68 -28.68 -29.16
N GLY A 520 -7.89 -28.15 -29.13
CA GLY A 520 -8.87 -28.44 -28.04
C GLY A 520 -8.76 -27.52 -26.82
N SER A 521 -7.97 -26.43 -26.89
CA SER A 521 -8.04 -25.36 -25.89
C SER A 521 -9.42 -24.68 -25.92
N LEU A 522 -9.85 -24.14 -24.78
CA LEU A 522 -11.14 -23.42 -24.68
C LEU A 522 -11.23 -22.27 -25.69
N SER A 523 -10.13 -21.58 -25.95
CA SER A 523 -10.02 -20.46 -26.90
C SER A 523 -10.24 -20.89 -28.37
N THR A 524 -10.09 -22.18 -28.69
CA THR A 524 -10.33 -22.71 -30.05
C THR A 524 -11.74 -23.29 -30.25
N GLN A 525 -12.56 -23.38 -29.18
CA GLN A 525 -13.91 -23.91 -29.26
C GLN A 525 -14.96 -22.81 -29.48
N LEU A 526 -15.16 -22.42 -30.73
CA LEU A 526 -16.12 -21.40 -31.17
C LEU A 526 -17.56 -21.92 -31.08
N THR A 527 -18.11 -21.99 -29.89
CA THR A 527 -19.49 -22.46 -29.62
C THR A 527 -20.48 -21.29 -29.51
N GLU A 528 -21.78 -21.57 -29.67
CA GLU A 528 -22.84 -20.58 -29.44
C GLU A 528 -22.74 -19.93 -28.05
N LYS A 529 -22.41 -20.74 -27.02
CA LYS A 529 -22.19 -20.25 -25.66
C LYS A 529 -21.00 -19.28 -25.57
N TYR A 530 -19.90 -19.58 -26.23
CA TYR A 530 -18.73 -18.68 -26.26
C TYR A 530 -19.11 -17.30 -26.82
N PHE A 531 -19.77 -17.26 -27.99
CA PHE A 531 -20.18 -15.98 -28.59
C PHE A 531 -21.23 -15.23 -27.76
N THR A 532 -22.11 -15.96 -27.07
CA THR A 532 -23.09 -15.36 -26.15
C THR A 532 -22.35 -14.69 -24.97
N ASP A 533 -21.40 -15.38 -24.34
CA ASP A 533 -20.66 -14.86 -23.20
C ASP A 533 -19.78 -13.65 -23.61
N VAL A 534 -19.15 -13.68 -24.79
CA VAL A 534 -18.36 -12.54 -25.31
C VAL A 534 -19.26 -11.33 -25.55
N PHE A 535 -20.42 -11.52 -26.20
CA PHE A 535 -21.38 -10.46 -26.44
C PHE A 535 -21.84 -9.79 -25.16
N GLU A 536 -22.21 -10.58 -24.17
CA GLU A 536 -22.65 -10.07 -22.88
C GLU A 536 -21.53 -9.34 -22.12
N ALA A 537 -20.29 -9.85 -22.15
CA ALA A 537 -19.14 -9.20 -21.50
C ALA A 537 -18.85 -7.82 -22.12
N LEU A 538 -18.86 -7.72 -23.46
CA LEU A 538 -18.64 -6.48 -24.17
C LEU A 538 -19.72 -5.44 -23.84
N LEU A 539 -20.99 -5.86 -23.85
CA LEU A 539 -22.10 -4.96 -23.52
C LEU A 539 -22.06 -4.52 -22.04
N GLU A 540 -21.78 -5.44 -21.10
CA GLU A 540 -21.68 -5.12 -19.69
C GLU A 540 -20.58 -4.08 -19.44
N ARG A 541 -19.41 -4.26 -20.08
CA ARG A 541 -18.29 -3.31 -19.99
C ARG A 541 -18.68 -1.93 -20.50
N VAL A 542 -19.21 -1.84 -21.73
CA VAL A 542 -19.64 -0.56 -22.32
C VAL A 542 -20.71 0.11 -21.48
N ALA A 543 -21.72 -0.63 -21.03
CA ALA A 543 -22.76 -0.09 -20.15
C ALA A 543 -22.18 0.47 -18.83
N THR A 544 -21.22 -0.23 -18.25
CA THR A 544 -20.54 0.20 -17.01
C THR A 544 -19.78 1.51 -17.23
N LEU A 545 -19.01 1.63 -18.33
CA LEU A 545 -18.25 2.85 -18.64
C LEU A 545 -19.16 4.05 -18.91
N VAL A 546 -20.29 3.83 -19.60
CA VAL A 546 -21.31 4.86 -19.83
C VAL A 546 -21.93 5.34 -18.51
N LEU A 547 -22.29 4.43 -17.61
CA LEU A 547 -22.87 4.75 -16.31
C LEU A 547 -21.90 5.56 -15.42
N LEU A 548 -20.61 5.36 -15.60
CA LEU A 548 -19.55 6.11 -14.90
C LEU A 548 -19.26 7.46 -15.57
N GLY A 549 -19.90 7.79 -16.68
CA GLY A 549 -19.69 9.04 -17.42
C GLY A 549 -18.33 9.12 -18.12
N MET A 550 -17.70 7.99 -18.42
CA MET A 550 -16.43 7.93 -19.15
C MET A 550 -16.63 8.18 -20.65
N ASP A 551 -15.61 8.72 -21.31
CA ASP A 551 -15.59 8.79 -22.77
C ASP A 551 -15.47 7.36 -23.34
N ILE A 552 -16.45 6.96 -24.13
CA ILE A 552 -16.54 5.63 -24.76
C ILE A 552 -16.27 5.66 -26.26
N SER A 553 -15.76 6.74 -26.82
CA SER A 553 -15.58 6.91 -28.27
C SER A 553 -14.70 5.80 -28.86
N GLU A 554 -13.55 5.55 -28.24
CA GLU A 554 -12.64 4.47 -28.62
C GLU A 554 -13.24 3.09 -28.34
N GLU A 555 -13.88 2.93 -27.16
CA GLU A 555 -14.58 1.71 -26.78
C GLU A 555 -15.67 1.29 -27.76
N LYS A 556 -16.42 2.28 -28.28
CA LYS A 556 -17.47 2.03 -29.28
C LYS A 556 -16.86 1.53 -30.59
N SER A 557 -15.74 2.12 -31.04
CA SER A 557 -15.04 1.64 -32.24
C SER A 557 -14.57 0.20 -32.10
N ASN A 558 -13.88 -0.08 -31.01
CA ASN A 558 -13.39 -1.42 -30.67
C ASN A 558 -14.52 -2.45 -30.56
N LEU A 559 -15.66 -2.05 -29.99
CA LEU A 559 -16.85 -2.91 -29.90
C LEU A 559 -17.35 -3.31 -31.29
N ILE A 560 -17.47 -2.35 -32.23
CA ILE A 560 -17.93 -2.59 -33.58
C ILE A 560 -16.99 -3.55 -34.30
N ASP A 561 -15.68 -3.27 -34.27
CA ASP A 561 -14.67 -4.10 -34.94
C ASP A 561 -14.68 -5.55 -34.40
N ARG A 562 -14.80 -5.69 -33.08
CA ARG A 562 -14.82 -7.00 -32.43
C ARG A 562 -16.12 -7.77 -32.72
N LEU A 563 -17.26 -7.10 -32.72
CA LEU A 563 -18.53 -7.72 -33.07
C LEU A 563 -18.55 -8.14 -34.56
N GLN A 564 -17.94 -7.35 -35.45
CA GLN A 564 -17.79 -7.70 -36.84
C GLN A 564 -16.93 -8.95 -37.05
N LEU A 565 -15.76 -9.00 -36.43
CA LEU A 565 -14.89 -10.17 -36.47
C LEU A 565 -15.58 -11.43 -35.95
N GLN A 566 -16.29 -11.33 -34.85
CA GLN A 566 -17.00 -12.49 -34.26
C GLN A 566 -18.19 -12.91 -35.10
N TYR A 567 -18.87 -11.96 -35.75
CA TYR A 567 -19.93 -12.28 -36.68
C TYR A 567 -19.40 -13.12 -37.87
N GLU A 568 -18.21 -12.78 -38.40
CA GLU A 568 -17.54 -13.55 -39.46
C GLU A 568 -17.13 -14.96 -38.96
N GLN A 569 -16.54 -15.04 -37.77
CA GLN A 569 -16.18 -16.32 -37.12
C GLN A 569 -17.42 -17.23 -36.92
N MET A 570 -18.56 -16.67 -36.53
CA MET A 570 -19.81 -17.45 -36.42
C MET A 570 -20.31 -17.98 -37.78
N GLN A 571 -20.09 -17.22 -38.85
CA GLN A 571 -20.41 -17.72 -40.21
C GLN A 571 -19.53 -18.91 -40.60
N GLU A 572 -18.22 -18.82 -40.30
CA GLU A 572 -17.27 -19.91 -40.55
C GLU A 572 -17.57 -21.16 -39.70
N ALA A 573 -18.02 -20.94 -38.44
CA ALA A 573 -18.39 -22.00 -37.52
C ALA A 573 -19.77 -22.62 -37.78
N GLY A 574 -20.50 -22.13 -38.80
CA GLY A 574 -21.81 -22.68 -39.18
C GLY A 574 -22.96 -22.33 -38.21
N LEU A 575 -22.86 -21.21 -37.51
CA LEU A 575 -23.80 -20.78 -36.46
C LEU A 575 -24.88 -19.79 -36.93
N GLN A 576 -25.13 -19.67 -38.26
CA GLN A 576 -26.01 -18.66 -38.84
C GLN A 576 -27.48 -18.79 -38.42
N GLU A 577 -27.91 -19.97 -38.00
CA GLU A 577 -29.30 -20.23 -37.58
C GLU A 577 -29.52 -19.99 -36.08
N THR A 578 -28.49 -19.64 -35.32
CA THR A 578 -28.57 -19.45 -33.88
C THR A 578 -29.19 -18.09 -33.51
N GLU A 579 -29.72 -18.02 -32.29
CA GLU A 579 -30.26 -16.75 -31.75
C GLU A 579 -29.17 -15.71 -31.57
N ILE A 580 -27.98 -16.12 -31.09
CA ILE A 580 -26.86 -15.21 -30.89
C ILE A 580 -26.40 -14.56 -32.21
N PHE A 581 -26.37 -15.32 -33.31
CA PHE A 581 -26.02 -14.78 -34.63
C PHE A 581 -26.99 -13.67 -35.06
N ARG A 582 -28.30 -13.85 -34.81
CA ARG A 582 -29.31 -12.81 -35.08
C ARG A 582 -29.09 -11.57 -34.23
N ARG A 583 -28.79 -11.74 -32.95
CA ARG A 583 -28.48 -10.61 -32.04
C ARG A 583 -27.27 -9.82 -32.51
N TYR A 584 -26.18 -10.46 -32.92
CA TYR A 584 -25.00 -9.77 -33.48
C TYR A 584 -25.36 -8.96 -34.75
N LYS A 585 -26.11 -9.54 -35.66
CA LYS A 585 -26.56 -8.89 -36.88
C LYS A 585 -27.43 -7.65 -36.61
N GLU A 586 -28.39 -7.77 -35.71
CA GLU A 586 -29.24 -6.66 -35.29
C GLU A 586 -28.43 -5.54 -34.61
N PHE A 587 -27.52 -5.91 -33.75
CA PHE A 587 -26.70 -4.94 -32.98
C PHE A 587 -25.72 -4.20 -33.91
N LEU A 588 -25.07 -4.90 -34.83
CA LEU A 588 -24.21 -4.29 -35.86
C LEU A 588 -25.01 -3.33 -36.73
N TYR A 589 -26.25 -3.68 -37.11
CA TYR A 589 -27.13 -2.78 -37.86
C TYR A 589 -27.51 -1.51 -37.11
N LEU A 590 -27.66 -1.59 -35.80
CA LEU A 590 -27.99 -0.43 -34.95
C LEU A 590 -26.79 0.49 -34.71
N LEU A 591 -25.57 -0.03 -34.76
CA LEU A 591 -24.34 0.71 -34.48
C LEU A 591 -23.75 1.37 -35.77
N GLY A 592 -24.01 0.84 -36.94
CA GLY A 592 -23.52 1.30 -38.24
C GLY A 592 -24.55 2.03 -39.00
#